data_f9fc3ec23134122a1d032138f41e7cf0
#
_entry.id   f9fc3ec23134122a1d032138f41e7cf0
#
_cell.length_a   1.000
_cell.length_b   1.000
_cell.length_c   1.000
_cell.angle_alpha   90.00
_cell.angle_beta   90.00
_cell.angle_gamma   90.00
#
_symmetry.space_group_name_H-M   'P 1'
#
loop_
_entity.id
_entity.type
_entity.pdbx_description
1 polymer ?
#
loop_
_entity_poly.entity_id
_entity_poly.type
_entity_poly.pdbx_seq_one_letter_code
_entity_poly.pdbx_strand_id
1 'polypeptide(L)'
;MRVLAVVNPEPVDQLPNVPPITDALPQMERFLPWGPFYGVFVREETPDDVKATLVDAFAEAAEDEDFRTLMENRGNVIMNISGEEAEAFLEQWQRVTVWALQDTGAAKVNPADLGIPRP
;
A
#
# COMPACT_ATOMS: atom_id res chain seq x y z
N MET A 1 3.79 -27.05 -1.51
CA MET A 1 4.37 -25.82 -2.06
C MET A 1 5.12 -25.11 -0.94
N ARG A 2 6.27 -24.49 -1.20
CA ARG A 2 7.05 -23.73 -0.22
C ARG A 2 7.10 -22.27 -0.65
N VAL A 3 6.69 -21.34 0.21
CA VAL A 3 6.86 -19.91 0.01
C VAL A 3 8.34 -19.58 0.20
N LEU A 4 8.94 -18.83 -0.71
CA LEU A 4 10.37 -18.50 -0.71
C LEU A 4 10.64 -17.09 -0.19
N ALA A 5 9.76 -16.13 -0.51
CA ALA A 5 9.84 -14.76 -0.07
C ALA A 5 8.45 -14.11 -0.12
N VAL A 6 8.25 -13.06 0.65
CA VAL A 6 7.10 -12.15 0.52
C VAL A 6 7.49 -10.94 -0.33
N VAL A 7 6.58 -10.47 -1.19
CA VAL A 7 6.79 -9.26 -2.00
C VAL A 7 6.40 -8.05 -1.17
N ASN A 8 7.22 -7.78 -0.17
CA ASN A 8 7.09 -6.68 0.78
C ASN A 8 8.49 -6.18 1.15
N PRO A 9 8.69 -4.91 1.53
CA PRO A 9 9.99 -4.42 1.98
C PRO A 9 10.43 -5.04 3.31
N GLU A 10 9.47 -5.42 4.16
CA GLU A 10 9.69 -5.97 5.50
C GLU A 10 9.03 -7.34 5.67
N PRO A 11 9.44 -8.15 6.66
CA PRO A 11 8.74 -9.38 7.02
C PRO A 11 7.27 -9.10 7.35
N VAL A 12 6.41 -10.07 7.14
CA VAL A 12 4.99 -10.00 7.53
C VAL A 12 4.70 -10.99 8.66
N ASP A 13 3.96 -10.55 9.66
CA ASP A 13 3.68 -11.35 10.87
C ASP A 13 2.98 -12.67 10.58
N GLN A 14 2.14 -12.71 9.54
CA GLN A 14 1.44 -13.92 9.11
C GLN A 14 2.38 -15.00 8.55
N LEU A 15 3.62 -14.62 8.18
CA LEU A 15 4.63 -15.51 7.62
C LEU A 15 6.01 -15.27 8.25
N PRO A 16 6.17 -15.44 9.58
CA PRO A 16 7.35 -15.00 10.33
C PRO A 16 8.67 -15.68 9.90
N ASN A 17 8.57 -16.81 9.19
CA ASN A 17 9.75 -17.56 8.71
C ASN A 17 9.99 -17.36 7.20
N VAL A 18 9.29 -16.43 6.56
CA VAL A 18 9.46 -16.12 5.14
C VAL A 18 10.10 -14.74 5.01
N PRO A 19 11.31 -14.64 4.45
CA PRO A 19 12.01 -13.37 4.34
C PRO A 19 11.32 -12.45 3.31
N PRO A 20 11.51 -11.13 3.42
CA PRO A 20 11.13 -10.19 2.37
C PRO A 20 11.95 -10.46 1.10
N ILE A 21 11.38 -10.14 -0.06
CA ILE A 21 12.06 -10.34 -1.34
C ILE A 21 13.34 -9.50 -1.47
N THR A 22 13.40 -8.39 -0.76
CA THR A 22 14.53 -7.47 -0.73
C THR A 22 15.81 -8.08 -0.14
N ASP A 23 15.70 -9.11 0.70
CA ASP A 23 16.86 -9.81 1.24
C ASP A 23 17.63 -10.57 0.15
N ALA A 24 16.91 -11.18 -0.77
CA ALA A 24 17.51 -11.93 -1.88
C ALA A 24 17.74 -11.06 -3.13
N LEU A 25 16.92 -10.07 -3.34
CA LEU A 25 16.90 -9.19 -4.51
C LEU A 25 16.74 -7.72 -4.08
N PRO A 26 17.79 -7.06 -3.52
CA PRO A 26 17.70 -5.69 -3.02
C PRO A 26 17.17 -4.68 -4.05
N GLN A 27 17.41 -4.91 -5.34
CA GLN A 27 16.92 -4.08 -6.43
C GLN A 27 15.38 -4.07 -6.55
N MET A 28 14.68 -4.98 -5.87
CA MET A 28 13.21 -5.01 -5.84
C MET A 28 12.61 -3.90 -4.97
N GLU A 29 13.38 -3.29 -4.07
CA GLU A 29 12.92 -2.21 -3.20
C GLU A 29 12.26 -1.06 -3.99
N ARG A 30 12.84 -0.69 -5.12
CA ARG A 30 12.30 0.37 -6.01
C ARG A 30 10.92 0.06 -6.60
N PHE A 31 10.45 -1.19 -6.51
CA PHE A 31 9.15 -1.63 -7.00
C PHE A 31 8.12 -1.83 -5.88
N LEU A 32 8.47 -1.45 -4.65
CA LEU A 32 7.60 -1.57 -3.50
C LEU A 32 7.12 -0.19 -3.03
N PRO A 33 5.94 -0.10 -2.43
CA PRO A 33 4.99 -1.18 -2.19
C PRO A 33 4.27 -1.62 -3.47
N TRP A 34 4.02 -2.91 -3.62
CA TRP A 34 3.26 -3.44 -4.74
C TRP A 34 2.14 -4.35 -4.26
N GLY A 35 0.96 -4.15 -4.79
CA GLY A 35 -0.22 -4.95 -4.50
C GLY A 35 -1.48 -4.09 -4.34
N PRO A 36 -2.64 -4.72 -4.18
CA PRO A 36 -3.86 -4.01 -3.88
C PRO A 36 -3.80 -3.42 -2.47
N PHE A 37 -4.46 -2.29 -2.28
CA PHE A 37 -4.72 -1.72 -0.97
C PHE A 37 -6.20 -1.36 -0.86
N TYR A 38 -6.68 -1.19 0.37
CA TYR A 38 -8.03 -0.77 0.70
C TYR A 38 -7.95 0.51 1.53
N GLY A 39 -8.84 1.45 1.28
CA GLY A 39 -8.89 2.70 2.03
C GLY A 39 -10.22 3.41 1.86
N VAL A 40 -10.44 4.41 2.69
CA VAL A 40 -11.58 5.33 2.61
C VAL A 40 -11.09 6.64 2.01
N PHE A 41 -11.77 7.11 0.97
CA PHE A 41 -11.45 8.35 0.28
C PHE A 41 -12.62 9.31 0.41
N VAL A 42 -12.30 10.57 0.62
CA VAL A 42 -13.26 11.66 0.65
C VAL A 42 -12.86 12.74 -0.37
N ARG A 43 -13.79 13.59 -0.72
CA ARG A 43 -13.49 14.72 -1.62
C ARG A 43 -12.61 15.75 -0.89
N GLU A 44 -11.80 16.47 -1.65
CA GLU A 44 -10.92 17.52 -1.11
C GLU A 44 -11.71 18.59 -0.36
N GLU A 45 -12.90 18.96 -0.90
CA GLU A 45 -13.78 19.98 -0.32
C GLU A 45 -14.58 19.50 0.91
N THR A 46 -14.40 18.25 1.36
CA THR A 46 -15.04 17.75 2.58
C THR A 46 -14.60 18.62 3.77
N PRO A 47 -15.54 19.11 4.61
CA PRO A 47 -15.19 19.93 5.78
C PRO A 47 -14.17 19.23 6.70
N ASP A 48 -13.26 20.01 7.29
CA ASP A 48 -12.16 19.47 8.08
C ASP A 48 -12.60 18.74 9.34
N ASP A 49 -13.69 19.18 9.97
CA ASP A 49 -14.31 18.51 11.12
C ASP A 49 -14.87 17.12 10.74
N VAL A 50 -15.42 16.99 9.54
CA VAL A 50 -15.88 15.70 9.01
C VAL A 50 -14.71 14.80 8.69
N LYS A 51 -13.64 15.36 8.07
CA LYS A 51 -12.39 14.60 7.81
C LYS A 51 -11.81 14.06 9.11
N ALA A 52 -11.69 14.91 10.13
CA ALA A 52 -11.17 14.52 11.44
C ALA A 52 -12.01 13.40 12.07
N THR A 53 -13.33 13.52 12.05
CA THR A 53 -14.24 12.47 12.56
C THR A 53 -14.05 11.14 11.84
N LEU A 54 -13.86 11.17 10.50
CA LEU A 54 -13.63 9.95 9.71
C LEU A 54 -12.27 9.33 10.00
N VAL A 55 -11.23 10.14 10.20
CA VAL A 55 -9.88 9.67 10.59
C VAL A 55 -9.94 8.95 11.93
N ASP A 56 -10.58 9.57 12.94
CA ASP A 56 -10.72 8.98 14.26
C ASP A 56 -11.50 7.65 14.22
N ALA A 57 -12.63 7.63 13.50
CA ALA A 57 -13.44 6.44 13.35
C ALA A 57 -12.70 5.32 12.58
N PHE A 58 -11.91 5.68 11.57
CA PHE A 58 -11.07 4.72 10.83
C PHE A 58 -9.98 4.14 11.72
N ALA A 59 -9.31 4.99 12.51
CA ALA A 59 -8.27 4.56 13.44
C ALA A 59 -8.83 3.59 14.50
N GLU A 60 -9.99 3.93 15.09
CA GLU A 60 -10.68 3.06 16.06
C GLU A 60 -11.07 1.71 15.43
N ALA A 61 -11.65 1.73 14.22
CA ALA A 61 -12.02 0.51 13.51
C ALA A 61 -10.82 -0.36 13.16
N ALA A 62 -9.67 0.24 12.82
CA ALA A 62 -8.43 -0.48 12.52
C ALA A 62 -7.80 -1.16 13.77
N GLU A 63 -8.14 -0.71 14.97
CA GLU A 63 -7.71 -1.30 16.24
C GLU A 63 -8.70 -2.35 16.79
N ASP A 64 -9.89 -2.46 16.18
CA ASP A 64 -10.88 -3.47 16.58
C ASP A 64 -10.35 -4.89 16.40
N GLU A 65 -10.42 -5.71 17.45
CA GLU A 65 -9.82 -7.04 17.48
C GLU A 65 -10.46 -8.01 16.47
N ASP A 66 -11.77 -7.94 16.28
CA ASP A 66 -12.49 -8.81 15.35
C ASP A 66 -12.13 -8.41 13.90
N PHE A 67 -12.04 -7.11 13.62
CA PHE A 67 -11.63 -6.61 12.33
C PHE A 67 -10.17 -7.00 12.01
N ARG A 68 -9.25 -6.80 12.94
CA ARG A 68 -7.84 -7.19 12.79
C ARG A 68 -7.71 -8.67 12.51
N THR A 69 -8.34 -9.52 13.33
CA THR A 69 -8.35 -10.97 13.15
C THR A 69 -8.88 -11.37 11.77
N LEU A 70 -9.97 -10.74 11.31
CA LEU A 70 -10.54 -11.00 9.99
C LEU A 70 -9.57 -10.66 8.87
N MET A 71 -8.92 -9.51 8.94
CA MET A 71 -8.00 -9.02 7.91
C MET A 71 -6.71 -9.83 7.87
N GLU A 72 -6.14 -10.14 9.03
CA GLU A 72 -4.93 -10.95 9.16
C GLU A 72 -5.14 -12.38 8.66
N ASN A 73 -6.27 -13.00 8.99
CA ASN A 73 -6.64 -14.33 8.47
C ASN A 73 -6.79 -14.36 6.93
N ARG A 74 -7.02 -13.22 6.31
CA ARG A 74 -7.05 -13.06 4.84
C ARG A 74 -5.69 -12.72 4.25
N GLY A 75 -4.65 -12.61 5.07
CA GLY A 75 -3.29 -12.26 4.64
C GLY A 75 -3.10 -10.76 4.36
N ASN A 76 -3.98 -9.90 4.89
CA ASN A 76 -3.81 -8.45 4.77
C ASN A 76 -2.96 -7.89 5.91
N VAL A 77 -2.16 -6.88 5.58
CA VAL A 77 -1.45 -6.05 6.56
C VAL A 77 -2.28 -4.80 6.83
N ILE A 78 -2.58 -4.52 8.10
CA ILE A 78 -3.31 -3.31 8.48
C ILE A 78 -2.30 -2.19 8.68
N MET A 79 -2.38 -1.17 7.83
CA MET A 79 -1.45 -0.03 7.86
C MET A 79 -1.89 1.05 8.84
N ASN A 80 -3.20 1.28 8.99
CA ASN A 80 -3.80 2.32 9.85
C ASN A 80 -3.15 3.71 9.66
N ILE A 81 -2.98 4.13 8.41
CA ILE A 81 -2.39 5.41 8.03
C ILE A 81 -3.45 6.38 7.52
N SER A 82 -3.23 7.69 7.72
CA SER A 82 -4.13 8.75 7.28
C SER A 82 -3.38 10.05 6.98
N GLY A 83 -4.05 11.04 6.38
CA GLY A 83 -3.47 12.35 6.09
C GLY A 83 -2.20 12.26 5.22
N GLU A 84 -1.17 13.02 5.59
CA GLU A 84 0.08 13.12 4.81
C GLU A 84 0.78 11.76 4.62
N GLU A 85 0.69 10.86 5.60
CA GLU A 85 1.27 9.53 5.49
C GLU A 85 0.56 8.67 4.44
N ALA A 86 -0.78 8.72 4.41
CA ALA A 86 -1.57 8.05 3.39
C ALA A 86 -1.34 8.64 1.99
N GLU A 87 -1.20 9.96 1.88
CA GLU A 87 -0.88 10.64 0.62
C GLU A 87 0.51 10.22 0.11
N ALA A 88 1.52 10.21 0.97
CA ALA A 88 2.87 9.76 0.60
C ALA A 88 2.89 8.30 0.13
N PHE A 89 2.15 7.42 0.83
CA PHE A 89 1.96 6.03 0.39
C PHE A 89 1.32 5.94 -1.00
N LEU A 90 0.25 6.70 -1.23
CA LEU A 90 -0.46 6.70 -2.52
C LEU A 90 0.41 7.21 -3.67
N GLU A 91 1.19 8.26 -3.44
CA GLU A 91 2.12 8.79 -4.44
C GLU A 91 3.17 7.74 -4.82
N GLN A 92 3.78 7.09 -3.82
CA GLN A 92 4.78 6.06 -4.07
C GLN A 92 4.15 4.85 -4.77
N TRP A 93 3.00 4.37 -4.30
CA TRP A 93 2.28 3.26 -4.91
C TRP A 93 1.89 3.55 -6.36
N GLN A 94 1.38 4.76 -6.65
CA GLN A 94 1.04 5.20 -8.00
C GLN A 94 2.27 5.17 -8.90
N ARG A 95 3.37 5.78 -8.47
CA ARG A 95 4.63 5.84 -9.25
C ARG A 95 5.12 4.45 -9.60
N VAL A 96 5.25 3.58 -8.60
CA VAL A 96 5.70 2.20 -8.78
C VAL A 96 4.78 1.44 -9.75
N THR A 97 3.47 1.51 -9.52
CA THR A 97 2.49 0.73 -10.29
C THR A 97 2.42 1.18 -11.75
N VAL A 98 2.30 2.49 -12.00
CA VAL A 98 2.13 2.98 -13.39
C VAL A 98 3.39 2.79 -14.23
N TRP A 99 4.58 2.92 -13.62
CA TRP A 99 5.83 2.68 -14.34
C TRP A 99 6.10 1.20 -14.57
N ALA A 100 5.71 0.31 -13.63
CA ALA A 100 5.74 -1.13 -13.89
C ALA A 100 4.82 -1.53 -15.07
N LEU A 101 3.63 -0.94 -15.15
CA LEU A 101 2.71 -1.13 -16.29
C LEU A 101 3.30 -0.57 -17.59
N GLN A 102 3.97 0.58 -17.53
CA GLN A 102 4.64 1.17 -18.70
C GLN A 102 5.76 0.27 -19.22
N ASP A 103 6.61 -0.22 -18.33
CA ASP A 103 7.77 -1.05 -18.68
C ASP A 103 7.37 -2.41 -19.25
N THR A 104 6.20 -2.93 -18.88
CA THR A 104 5.61 -4.16 -19.45
C THR A 104 4.78 -3.92 -20.72
N GLY A 105 4.61 -2.68 -21.14
CA GLY A 105 3.80 -2.31 -22.30
C GLY A 105 2.29 -2.39 -22.07
N ALA A 106 1.84 -2.49 -20.80
CA ALA A 106 0.42 -2.56 -20.45
C ALA A 106 -0.23 -1.17 -20.23
N ALA A 107 0.57 -0.12 -20.06
CA ALA A 107 0.06 1.25 -19.91
C ALA A 107 -0.52 1.77 -21.22
N LYS A 108 -1.71 2.39 -21.13
CA LYS A 108 -2.37 3.02 -22.29
C LYS A 108 -1.88 4.43 -22.56
N VAL A 109 -1.34 5.10 -21.53
CA VAL A 109 -0.80 6.46 -21.57
C VAL A 109 0.55 6.42 -20.88
N ASN A 110 1.52 7.13 -21.41
CA ASN A 110 2.84 7.22 -20.77
C ASN A 110 2.73 8.03 -19.47
N PRO A 111 3.16 7.49 -18.31
CA PRO A 111 3.11 8.21 -17.04
C PRO A 111 3.83 9.56 -17.04
N ALA A 112 4.89 9.71 -17.84
CA ALA A 112 5.57 10.99 -17.99
C ALA A 112 4.67 12.08 -18.57
N ASP A 113 3.74 11.74 -19.46
CA ASP A 113 2.79 12.69 -20.06
C ASP A 113 1.76 13.20 -19.04
N LEU A 114 1.62 12.47 -17.93
CA LEU A 114 0.77 12.82 -16.78
C LEU A 114 1.56 13.49 -15.65
N GLY A 115 2.84 13.79 -15.86
CA GLY A 115 3.70 14.40 -14.85
C GLY A 115 4.11 13.47 -13.71
N ILE A 116 3.95 12.15 -13.87
CA ILE A 116 4.32 11.16 -12.85
C ILE A 116 5.79 10.76 -13.04
N PRO A 117 6.69 11.12 -12.12
CA PRO A 117 8.11 10.81 -12.25
C PRO A 117 8.37 9.31 -12.06
N ARG A 118 9.47 8.80 -12.60
CA ARG A 118 9.93 7.43 -12.30
C ARG A 118 10.27 7.29 -10.82
N PRO A 119 9.99 6.12 -10.22
CA PRO A 119 10.40 5.81 -8.85
C PRO A 119 11.94 5.67 -8.74
#